data_38c7d772b88b5cb1ee4c6d194df12004
#
_entry.id   38c7d772b88b5cb1ee4c6d194df12004
#
_cell.length_a   1.000
_cell.length_b   1.000
_cell.length_c   1.000
_cell.angle_alpha   90.00
_cell.angle_beta   90.00
_cell.angle_gamma   90.00
#
_symmetry.space_group_name_H-M   'P 1'
#
loop_
_entity.id
_entity.type
_entity.pdbx_description
1 polymer ?
#
loop_
_entity_poly.entity_id
_entity_poly.type
_entity_poly.pdbx_seq_one_letter_code
_entity_poly.pdbx_strand_id
1 'polypeptide(L)'
;KWSASGHLKRDMRPQYLQFEMEPFNPKDDPRKQSLVRVDRTKIETSKDLAANVKRKAGGTVWIDNIPMVDQGAKGYCVAAVLVRILKFYGIDDVNQHTLAQIMKMQGNGATSAMMLDALDKAGSKFGIKAKTRYSAEIETIEDLSKLISKYNNLARRAKKKKIAQVQKGNIIFVGQTMAQMDPGIFRKLRCDGYSRAMNSFRRDIQSRVNAGLPVGWCVLLGLANEKQKTLQVAGAHMRLIIGYNAADDTIVYTDTWGSGHEFKTMSLEDAWVMTMRTIYINPRTTR
;
A
#
# COMPACT_ATOMS: atom_id res chain seq x y z
N LYS A 1 20.95 16.86 -3.51
CA LYS A 1 19.96 16.57 -2.46
C LYS A 1 20.58 15.61 -1.46
N TRP A 2 20.30 15.80 -0.21
CA TRP A 2 20.64 14.86 0.84
C TRP A 2 19.38 14.54 1.64
N SER A 3 19.30 13.35 2.14
CA SER A 3 18.28 12.95 3.09
C SER A 3 18.91 12.10 4.17
N ALA A 4 18.38 12.20 5.38
CA ALA A 4 18.79 11.37 6.49
C ALA A 4 17.56 10.69 7.08
N SER A 5 17.71 9.43 7.42
CA SER A 5 16.73 8.67 8.18
C SER A 5 17.41 7.96 9.34
N GLY A 6 16.64 7.60 10.36
CA GLY A 6 17.19 6.89 11.49
C GLY A 6 16.10 6.33 12.40
N HIS A 7 16.49 5.44 13.28
CA HIS A 7 15.66 4.95 14.36
C HIS A 7 16.17 5.46 15.70
N LEU A 8 15.25 5.86 16.56
CA LEU A 8 15.56 6.20 17.94
C LEU A 8 15.22 5.01 18.84
N LYS A 9 16.11 4.70 19.78
CA LYS A 9 15.79 3.80 20.88
C LYS A 9 14.78 4.46 21.82
N ARG A 10 14.21 3.66 22.73
CA ARG A 10 13.22 4.13 23.72
C ARG A 10 13.77 5.25 24.64
N ASP A 11 15.09 5.32 24.80
CA ASP A 11 15.81 6.36 25.54
C ASP A 11 16.20 7.57 24.67
N MET A 12 15.61 7.72 23.50
CA MET A 12 15.86 8.77 22.49
C MET A 12 17.30 8.78 21.93
N ARG A 13 18.08 7.73 22.16
CA ARG A 13 19.38 7.59 21.52
C ARG A 13 19.24 7.06 20.10
N PRO A 14 19.96 7.61 19.11
CA PRO A 14 19.91 7.08 17.76
C PRO A 14 20.47 5.63 17.75
N GLN A 15 19.68 4.74 17.19
CA GLN A 15 20.12 3.36 16.98
C GLN A 15 20.97 3.24 15.72
N TYR A 16 20.59 3.95 14.68
CA TYR A 16 21.38 4.16 13.47
C TYR A 16 20.94 5.44 12.78
N LEU A 17 21.83 5.99 11.97
CA LEU A 17 21.54 7.10 11.06
C LEU A 17 21.92 6.63 9.65
N GLN A 18 21.01 6.78 8.72
CA GLN A 18 21.23 6.51 7.31
C GLN A 18 21.22 7.83 6.56
N PHE A 19 22.28 8.08 5.81
CA PHE A 19 22.40 9.23 4.92
C PHE A 19 22.34 8.74 3.48
N GLU A 20 21.40 9.26 2.74
CA GLU A 20 21.28 9.05 1.31
C GLU A 20 21.66 10.36 0.62
N MET A 21 22.76 10.34 -0.12
CA MET A 21 23.25 11.47 -0.89
C MET A 21 23.19 11.12 -2.37
N GLU A 22 22.36 11.81 -3.12
CA GLU A 22 22.41 11.76 -4.57
C GLU A 22 23.25 12.95 -5.08
N PRO A 23 24.25 12.73 -5.94
CA PRO A 23 24.97 13.82 -6.58
C PRO A 23 23.99 14.69 -7.35
N PHE A 24 24.09 16.00 -7.18
CA PHE A 24 23.31 16.94 -7.99
C PHE A 24 23.85 16.96 -9.41
N ASN A 25 23.11 16.42 -10.34
CA ASN A 25 23.36 16.60 -11.76
C ASN A 25 22.45 17.74 -12.27
N PRO A 26 22.96 18.84 -12.81
CA PRO A 26 22.15 19.93 -13.35
C PRO A 26 21.19 19.50 -14.48
N LYS A 27 21.48 18.38 -15.15
CA LYS A 27 20.58 17.76 -16.13
C LYS A 27 19.36 17.11 -15.48
N ASP A 28 19.46 16.77 -14.19
CA ASP A 28 18.41 16.16 -13.40
C ASP A 28 17.59 17.20 -12.63
N ASP A 29 17.75 18.50 -12.93
CA ASP A 29 16.90 19.55 -12.34
C ASP A 29 15.43 19.26 -12.71
N PRO A 30 14.58 18.92 -11.73
CA PRO A 30 13.17 18.56 -12.01
C PRO A 30 12.38 19.71 -12.66
N ARG A 31 12.90 20.93 -12.60
CA ARG A 31 12.33 22.11 -13.29
C ARG A 31 12.65 22.12 -14.78
N LYS A 32 13.71 21.43 -15.18
CA LYS A 32 14.20 21.32 -16.59
C LYS A 32 13.94 19.94 -17.16
N GLN A 33 13.64 18.94 -16.35
CA GLN A 33 13.26 17.62 -16.84
C GLN A 33 11.88 17.74 -17.50
N SER A 34 11.92 17.98 -18.81
CA SER A 34 10.85 17.53 -19.67
C SER A 34 10.75 16.01 -19.49
N LEU A 35 10.01 15.58 -18.44
CA LEU A 35 9.32 14.33 -18.37
C LEU A 35 10.06 13.14 -18.99
N VAL A 36 10.56 12.27 -18.13
CA VAL A 36 11.05 10.94 -18.50
C VAL A 36 10.22 10.43 -19.68
N ARG A 37 10.82 10.37 -20.87
CA ARG A 37 10.23 9.72 -22.01
C ARG A 37 10.38 8.23 -21.76
N VAL A 38 9.34 7.62 -21.25
CA VAL A 38 9.30 6.17 -21.12
C VAL A 38 9.35 5.58 -22.52
N ASP A 39 10.38 4.79 -22.76
CA ASP A 39 10.44 3.97 -23.96
C ASP A 39 9.39 2.86 -23.87
N ARG A 40 8.26 3.08 -24.53
CA ARG A 40 7.13 2.15 -24.48
C ARG A 40 7.42 0.79 -25.13
N THR A 41 8.48 0.68 -25.90
CA THR A 41 8.88 -0.60 -26.49
C THR A 41 9.47 -1.56 -25.48
N LYS A 42 9.90 -1.05 -24.32
CA LYS A 42 10.44 -1.82 -23.19
C LYS A 42 9.41 -2.25 -22.16
N ILE A 43 8.14 -1.85 -22.34
CA ILE A 43 7.08 -2.24 -21.38
C ILE A 43 6.81 -3.73 -21.56
N GLU A 44 6.92 -4.47 -20.46
CA GLU A 44 6.64 -5.90 -20.37
C GLU A 44 5.24 -6.25 -20.88
N THR A 45 5.15 -7.28 -21.70
CA THR A 45 3.87 -7.78 -22.22
C THR A 45 3.13 -8.58 -21.15
N SER A 46 1.84 -8.80 -21.36
CA SER A 46 1.06 -9.65 -20.45
C SER A 46 1.63 -11.08 -20.35
N LYS A 47 2.26 -11.59 -21.42
CA LYS A 47 2.90 -12.91 -21.45
C LYS A 47 4.17 -12.91 -20.58
N ASP A 48 4.99 -11.88 -20.67
CA ASP A 48 6.23 -11.73 -19.89
C ASP A 48 5.90 -11.57 -18.40
N LEU A 49 4.88 -10.79 -18.05
CA LEU A 49 4.42 -10.64 -16.69
C LEU A 49 3.89 -11.97 -16.12
N ALA A 50 3.11 -12.71 -16.88
CA ALA A 50 2.59 -14.03 -16.46
C ALA A 50 3.71 -15.08 -16.28
N ALA A 51 4.83 -14.95 -17.01
CA ALA A 51 6.00 -15.83 -16.85
C ALA A 51 6.68 -15.70 -15.47
N ASN A 52 6.48 -14.58 -14.76
CA ASN A 52 6.97 -14.37 -13.40
C ASN A 52 6.11 -15.10 -12.34
N VAL A 53 4.99 -15.71 -12.71
CA VAL A 53 4.14 -16.42 -11.75
C VAL A 53 4.77 -17.75 -11.38
N LYS A 54 5.09 -17.92 -10.11
CA LYS A 54 5.64 -19.15 -9.52
C LYS A 54 4.56 -19.88 -8.75
N ARG A 55 4.71 -21.22 -8.73
CA ARG A 55 3.80 -22.13 -8.02
C ARG A 55 4.64 -23.13 -7.23
N LYS A 56 4.28 -23.35 -5.97
CA LYS A 56 4.97 -24.32 -5.09
C LYS A 56 4.01 -25.45 -4.72
N ALA A 57 4.57 -26.63 -4.49
CA ALA A 57 3.85 -27.71 -3.82
C ALA A 57 3.26 -27.17 -2.49
N GLY A 58 2.00 -27.49 -2.20
CA GLY A 58 1.27 -26.88 -1.08
C GLY A 58 0.39 -25.69 -1.46
N GLY A 59 0.26 -25.38 -2.76
CA GLY A 59 -0.77 -24.49 -3.28
C GLY A 59 -0.44 -22.99 -3.26
N THR A 60 0.76 -22.61 -2.83
CA THR A 60 1.18 -21.19 -2.87
C THR A 60 1.50 -20.76 -4.29
N VAL A 61 0.89 -19.67 -4.73
CA VAL A 61 1.10 -19.01 -6.03
C VAL A 61 1.54 -17.57 -5.77
N TRP A 62 2.63 -17.13 -6.41
CA TRP A 62 3.10 -15.76 -6.25
C TRP A 62 3.79 -15.21 -7.51
N ILE A 63 3.85 -13.90 -7.59
CA ILE A 63 4.60 -13.16 -8.60
C ILE A 63 6.02 -12.97 -8.07
N ASP A 64 6.99 -13.49 -8.79
CA ASP A 64 8.41 -13.36 -8.49
C ASP A 64 9.01 -12.12 -9.16
N ASN A 65 10.28 -11.82 -8.86
CA ASN A 65 11.08 -10.77 -9.49
C ASN A 65 10.53 -9.33 -9.32
N ILE A 66 9.66 -9.07 -8.34
CA ILE A 66 9.27 -7.69 -8.03
C ILE A 66 10.41 -7.00 -7.29
N PRO A 67 11.03 -5.94 -7.88
CA PRO A 67 12.19 -5.29 -7.28
C PRO A 67 11.89 -4.73 -5.89
N MET A 68 12.82 -4.87 -4.95
CA MET A 68 12.72 -4.22 -3.65
C MET A 68 13.14 -2.75 -3.79
N VAL A 69 12.38 -1.87 -3.15
CA VAL A 69 12.71 -0.46 -2.93
C VAL A 69 12.42 -0.13 -1.49
N ASP A 70 13.44 0.26 -0.75
CA ASP A 70 13.28 0.72 0.63
C ASP A 70 12.77 2.16 0.62
N GLN A 71 11.63 2.39 1.26
CA GLN A 71 11.03 3.72 1.35
C GLN A 71 11.80 4.69 2.25
N GLY A 72 12.66 4.17 3.13
CA GLY A 72 13.29 4.96 4.20
C GLY A 72 12.29 5.50 5.20
N ALA A 73 12.69 6.55 5.94
CA ALA A 73 11.88 7.14 7.01
C ALA A 73 10.91 8.25 6.57
N LYS A 74 10.82 8.55 5.27
CA LYS A 74 10.11 9.74 4.75
C LYS A 74 8.61 9.55 4.45
N GLY A 75 8.00 8.45 4.88
CA GLY A 75 6.60 8.17 4.53
C GLY A 75 6.38 7.93 3.02
N TYR A 76 7.39 7.46 2.31
CA TYR A 76 7.38 7.23 0.86
C TYR A 76 6.79 5.89 0.44
N CYS A 77 6.01 5.22 1.28
CA CYS A 77 5.43 3.91 0.97
C CYS A 77 4.71 3.88 -0.39
N VAL A 78 3.93 4.93 -0.69
CA VAL A 78 3.21 5.05 -1.97
C VAL A 78 4.20 5.19 -3.13
N ALA A 79 5.19 6.09 -3.02
CA ALA A 79 6.18 6.30 -4.06
C ALA A 79 7.04 5.06 -4.29
N ALA A 80 7.49 4.40 -3.21
CA ALA A 80 8.28 3.18 -3.29
C ALA A 80 7.50 2.02 -3.94
N VAL A 81 6.22 1.83 -3.56
CA VAL A 81 5.35 0.84 -4.20
C VAL A 81 5.21 1.11 -5.70
N LEU A 82 5.00 2.36 -6.10
CA LEU A 82 4.89 2.72 -7.51
C LEU A 82 6.19 2.48 -8.28
N VAL A 83 7.35 2.83 -7.71
CA VAL A 83 8.66 2.52 -8.34
C VAL A 83 8.80 1.02 -8.55
N ARG A 84 8.46 0.20 -7.56
CA ARG A 84 8.54 -1.26 -7.65
C ARG A 84 7.68 -1.80 -8.80
N ILE A 85 6.44 -1.31 -8.93
CA ILE A 85 5.54 -1.71 -10.01
C ILE A 85 6.07 -1.26 -11.36
N LEU A 86 6.53 -0.01 -11.48
CA LEU A 86 7.05 0.54 -12.73
C LEU A 86 8.28 -0.23 -13.19
N LYS A 87 9.23 -0.48 -12.30
CA LYS A 87 10.42 -1.30 -12.62
C LYS A 87 10.04 -2.73 -12.99
N PHE A 88 9.08 -3.33 -12.29
CA PHE A 88 8.57 -4.65 -12.64
C PHE A 88 7.91 -4.69 -14.02
N TYR A 89 7.41 -3.56 -14.50
CA TYR A 89 6.87 -3.41 -15.86
C TYR A 89 7.90 -2.99 -16.89
N GLY A 90 9.22 -3.02 -16.57
CA GLY A 90 10.30 -2.65 -17.49
C GLY A 90 10.55 -1.14 -17.60
N ILE A 91 10.05 -0.35 -16.65
CA ILE A 91 10.25 1.10 -16.61
C ILE A 91 11.28 1.44 -15.53
N ASP A 92 12.58 1.41 -15.89
CA ASP A 92 13.67 1.49 -14.92
C ASP A 92 14.06 2.92 -14.53
N ASP A 93 13.86 3.90 -15.42
CA ASP A 93 14.28 5.29 -15.24
C ASP A 93 13.38 6.07 -14.24
N VAL A 94 13.02 5.43 -13.16
CA VAL A 94 12.20 6.04 -12.12
C VAL A 94 12.73 5.74 -10.71
N ASN A 95 12.69 6.74 -9.84
CA ASN A 95 13.01 6.59 -8.43
C ASN A 95 11.91 7.18 -7.55
N GLN A 96 11.91 6.80 -6.28
CA GLN A 96 10.87 7.23 -5.32
C GLN A 96 10.86 8.74 -5.08
N HIS A 97 12.01 9.42 -5.19
CA HIS A 97 12.08 10.88 -4.97
C HIS A 97 11.41 11.63 -6.11
N THR A 98 11.66 11.20 -7.35
CA THR A 98 10.99 11.76 -8.53
C THR A 98 9.47 11.57 -8.45
N LEU A 99 9.00 10.38 -8.08
CA LEU A 99 7.57 10.13 -7.92
C LEU A 99 6.97 10.94 -6.77
N ALA A 100 7.66 11.04 -5.63
CA ALA A 100 7.22 11.86 -4.51
C ALA A 100 7.05 13.34 -4.90
N GLN A 101 7.94 13.87 -5.76
CA GLN A 101 7.81 15.23 -6.30
C GLN A 101 6.62 15.38 -7.24
N ILE A 102 6.43 14.43 -8.17
CA ILE A 102 5.27 14.41 -9.08
C ILE A 102 3.96 14.37 -8.29
N MET A 103 3.92 13.58 -7.23
CA MET A 103 2.77 13.48 -6.33
C MET A 103 2.65 14.65 -5.36
N LYS A 104 3.58 15.61 -5.37
CA LYS A 104 3.63 16.73 -4.43
C LYS A 104 3.58 16.29 -2.96
N MET A 105 4.22 15.15 -2.66
CA MET A 105 4.26 14.62 -1.30
C MET A 105 4.99 15.59 -0.38
N GLN A 106 4.34 15.93 0.72
CA GLN A 106 4.95 16.65 1.83
C GLN A 106 5.26 15.65 2.94
N GLY A 107 6.21 15.95 3.82
CA GLY A 107 6.86 15.03 4.77
C GLY A 107 6.01 14.05 5.58
N ASN A 108 4.69 14.12 5.50
CA ASN A 108 3.75 13.24 6.20
C ASN A 108 3.17 12.09 5.33
N GLY A 109 3.78 11.82 4.17
CA GLY A 109 3.29 10.80 3.23
C GLY A 109 2.28 11.32 2.20
N ALA A 110 1.68 10.39 1.45
CA ALA A 110 0.65 10.68 0.46
C ALA A 110 -0.67 10.01 0.86
N THR A 111 -1.77 10.72 0.63
CA THR A 111 -3.10 10.09 0.68
C THR A 111 -3.33 9.26 -0.57
N SER A 112 -4.24 8.28 -0.49
CA SER A 112 -4.65 7.51 -1.67
C SER A 112 -5.26 8.38 -2.77
N ALA A 113 -5.92 9.49 -2.42
CA ALA A 113 -6.44 10.46 -3.38
C ALA A 113 -5.30 11.17 -4.13
N MET A 114 -4.25 11.62 -3.43
CA MET A 114 -3.04 12.20 -4.05
C MET A 114 -2.36 11.20 -4.98
N MET A 115 -2.28 9.94 -4.57
CA MET A 115 -1.71 8.88 -5.40
C MET A 115 -2.52 8.65 -6.67
N LEU A 116 -3.85 8.56 -6.57
CA LEU A 116 -4.72 8.35 -7.73
C LEU A 116 -4.65 9.53 -8.70
N ASP A 117 -4.66 10.78 -8.20
CA ASP A 117 -4.47 11.99 -9.01
C ASP A 117 -3.11 11.98 -9.72
N ALA A 118 -2.05 11.61 -9.01
CA ALA A 118 -0.72 11.50 -9.60
C ALA A 118 -0.64 10.38 -10.65
N LEU A 119 -1.28 9.24 -10.40
CA LEU A 119 -1.34 8.13 -11.36
C LEU A 119 -2.19 8.46 -12.58
N ASP A 120 -3.24 9.25 -12.42
CA ASP A 120 -4.04 9.74 -13.55
C ASP A 120 -3.23 10.72 -14.41
N LYS A 121 -2.56 11.68 -13.79
CA LYS A 121 -1.71 12.67 -14.46
C LYS A 121 -0.44 12.09 -15.07
N ALA A 122 0.25 11.22 -14.35
CA ALA A 122 1.53 10.63 -14.76
C ALA A 122 1.37 9.28 -15.49
N GLY A 123 0.25 8.61 -15.33
CA GLY A 123 0.03 7.26 -15.85
C GLY A 123 0.17 7.17 -17.38
N SER A 124 -0.27 8.21 -18.12
CA SER A 124 -0.06 8.27 -19.56
C SER A 124 1.42 8.37 -19.95
N LYS A 125 2.24 9.02 -19.12
CA LYS A 125 3.68 9.18 -19.35
C LYS A 125 4.43 7.88 -19.09
N PHE A 126 4.08 7.20 -18.01
CA PHE A 126 4.65 5.91 -17.62
C PHE A 126 4.02 4.72 -18.36
N GLY A 127 3.09 4.95 -19.29
CA GLY A 127 2.44 3.85 -20.00
C GLY A 127 1.65 2.92 -19.06
N ILE A 128 1.07 3.46 -17.99
CA ILE A 128 0.24 2.70 -17.04
C ILE A 128 -1.17 3.29 -16.92
N LYS A 129 -2.09 2.48 -16.43
CA LYS A 129 -3.45 2.88 -16.04
C LYS A 129 -3.75 2.35 -14.64
N ALA A 130 -4.17 3.23 -13.75
CA ALA A 130 -4.60 2.86 -12.40
C ALA A 130 -6.12 2.89 -12.27
N LYS A 131 -6.65 1.98 -11.45
CA LYS A 131 -8.07 1.94 -11.11
C LYS A 131 -8.26 1.45 -9.68
N THR A 132 -9.02 2.19 -8.86
CA THR A 132 -9.53 1.68 -7.59
C THR A 132 -10.47 0.51 -7.85
N ARG A 133 -10.24 -0.60 -7.17
CA ARG A 133 -11.11 -1.78 -7.22
C ARG A 133 -12.02 -1.86 -6.02
N TYR A 134 -11.50 -1.53 -4.84
CA TYR A 134 -12.22 -1.50 -3.59
C TYR A 134 -11.75 -0.31 -2.75
N SER A 135 -12.66 0.34 -2.05
CA SER A 135 -12.36 1.39 -1.06
C SER A 135 -13.25 1.23 0.17
N ALA A 136 -12.62 1.28 1.33
CA ALA A 136 -13.26 1.41 2.64
C ALA A 136 -12.66 2.61 3.40
N GLU A 137 -12.09 3.55 2.68
CA GLU A 137 -11.56 4.79 3.26
C GLU A 137 -12.70 5.68 3.75
N ILE A 138 -12.41 6.40 4.80
CA ILE A 138 -13.31 7.40 5.36
C ILE A 138 -12.99 8.70 4.63
N GLU A 139 -13.84 9.05 3.67
CA GLU A 139 -13.64 10.24 2.83
C GLU A 139 -14.47 11.43 3.33
N THR A 140 -15.56 11.15 4.07
CA THR A 140 -16.46 12.18 4.58
C THR A 140 -16.70 12.01 6.10
N ILE A 141 -17.18 13.10 6.72
CA ILE A 141 -17.64 13.08 8.13
C ILE A 141 -18.81 12.10 8.31
N GLU A 142 -19.64 12.00 7.29
CA GLU A 142 -20.79 11.08 7.28
C GLU A 142 -20.34 9.62 7.29
N ASP A 143 -19.29 9.27 6.53
CA ASP A 143 -18.69 7.91 6.54
C ASP A 143 -18.14 7.58 7.91
N LEU A 144 -17.45 8.53 8.56
CA LEU A 144 -16.95 8.36 9.92
C LEU A 144 -18.10 8.14 10.91
N SER A 145 -19.14 8.94 10.83
CA SER A 145 -20.31 8.85 11.68
C SER A 145 -21.04 7.51 11.52
N LYS A 146 -21.20 7.03 10.28
CA LYS A 146 -21.74 5.70 9.97
C LYS A 146 -20.87 4.58 10.54
N LEU A 147 -19.55 4.69 10.43
CA LEU A 147 -18.61 3.72 11.00
C LEU A 147 -18.72 3.67 12.52
N ILE A 148 -18.68 4.83 13.19
CA ILE A 148 -18.82 4.93 14.65
C ILE A 148 -20.16 4.32 15.11
N SER A 149 -21.25 4.63 14.43
CA SER A 149 -22.58 4.11 14.77
C SER A 149 -22.61 2.58 14.66
N LYS A 150 -22.12 2.01 13.55
CA LYS A 150 -22.05 0.55 13.37
C LYS A 150 -21.15 -0.11 14.43
N TYR A 151 -19.97 0.46 14.67
CA TYR A 151 -19.05 -0.03 15.70
C TYR A 151 -19.72 -0.01 17.09
N ASN A 152 -20.32 1.11 17.50
CA ASN A 152 -20.94 1.27 18.82
C ASN A 152 -22.11 0.33 19.03
N ASN A 153 -22.85 -0.03 17.98
CA ASN A 153 -23.89 -1.05 18.06
C ASN A 153 -23.31 -2.44 18.35
N LEU A 154 -22.21 -2.82 17.72
CA LEU A 154 -21.52 -4.08 18.00
C LEU A 154 -20.86 -4.07 19.38
N ALA A 155 -20.17 -2.99 19.75
CA ALA A 155 -19.53 -2.82 21.04
C ALA A 155 -20.54 -2.94 22.20
N ARG A 156 -21.72 -2.31 22.05
CA ARG A 156 -22.81 -2.44 23.04
C ARG A 156 -23.24 -3.89 23.22
N ARG A 157 -23.47 -4.64 22.13
CA ARG A 157 -23.86 -6.05 22.19
C ARG A 157 -22.78 -6.93 22.83
N ALA A 158 -21.52 -6.59 22.60
CA ALA A 158 -20.35 -7.28 23.16
C ALA A 158 -19.93 -6.78 24.54
N LYS A 159 -20.69 -5.86 25.15
CA LYS A 159 -20.35 -5.20 26.42
C LYS A 159 -18.97 -4.56 26.45
N LYS A 160 -18.55 -4.01 25.31
CA LYS A 160 -17.28 -3.28 25.11
C LYS A 160 -17.50 -1.78 25.10
N LYS A 161 -16.40 -1.03 25.29
CA LYS A 161 -16.42 0.44 25.29
C LYS A 161 -16.88 0.98 23.94
N LYS A 162 -17.80 1.93 23.97
CA LYS A 162 -18.17 2.74 22.80
C LYS A 162 -17.07 3.77 22.52
N ILE A 163 -16.98 4.18 21.27
CA ILE A 163 -16.08 5.24 20.85
C ILE A 163 -16.85 6.50 20.46
N ALA A 164 -16.15 7.63 20.48
CA ALA A 164 -16.66 8.90 20.02
C ALA A 164 -15.68 9.52 19.02
N GLN A 165 -16.19 10.40 18.16
CA GLN A 165 -15.36 11.19 17.25
C GLN A 165 -14.39 12.05 18.06
N VAL A 166 -13.11 12.00 17.67
CA VAL A 166 -12.08 12.89 18.23
C VAL A 166 -12.00 14.12 17.36
N GLN A 167 -12.24 15.29 17.93
CA GLN A 167 -12.17 16.57 17.24
C GLN A 167 -11.61 17.67 18.14
N LYS A 168 -10.99 18.67 17.50
CA LYS A 168 -10.57 19.92 18.14
C LYS A 168 -11.00 21.09 17.24
N GLY A 169 -11.95 21.89 17.71
CA GLY A 169 -12.62 22.87 16.86
C GLY A 169 -13.29 22.18 15.67
N ASN A 170 -12.99 22.64 14.45
CA ASN A 170 -13.52 22.08 13.21
C ASN A 170 -12.65 20.95 12.61
N ILE A 171 -11.56 20.56 13.28
CA ILE A 171 -10.64 19.53 12.81
C ILE A 171 -11.03 18.19 13.42
N ILE A 172 -11.27 17.20 12.58
CA ILE A 172 -11.59 15.82 12.97
C ILE A 172 -10.37 14.93 12.79
N PHE A 173 -10.02 14.18 13.84
CA PHE A 173 -8.88 13.28 13.86
C PHE A 173 -9.34 11.84 13.64
N VAL A 174 -9.51 11.44 12.37
CA VAL A 174 -9.99 10.10 11.97
C VAL A 174 -9.11 9.01 12.57
N GLY A 175 -7.79 9.12 12.45
CA GLY A 175 -6.85 8.13 12.99
C GLY A 175 -6.97 7.94 14.50
N GLN A 176 -7.10 9.04 15.27
CA GLN A 176 -7.29 8.97 16.72
C GLN A 176 -8.67 8.40 17.11
N THR A 177 -9.68 8.69 16.29
CA THR A 177 -11.00 8.10 16.46
C THR A 177 -10.94 6.58 16.27
N MET A 178 -10.29 6.12 15.21
CA MET A 178 -10.14 4.69 14.93
C MET A 178 -9.24 3.96 15.96
N ALA A 179 -8.23 4.63 16.49
CA ALA A 179 -7.36 4.08 17.54
C ALA A 179 -8.07 3.71 18.84
N GLN A 180 -9.29 4.23 19.07
CA GLN A 180 -10.12 3.85 20.20
C GLN A 180 -10.83 2.49 20.00
N MET A 181 -10.87 1.96 18.79
CA MET A 181 -11.62 0.74 18.47
C MET A 181 -10.94 -0.49 19.08
N ASP A 182 -11.75 -1.35 19.70
CA ASP A 182 -11.34 -2.71 20.07
C ASP A 182 -11.11 -3.51 18.77
N PRO A 183 -9.93 -4.13 18.57
CA PRO A 183 -9.63 -4.84 17.32
C PRO A 183 -10.60 -5.98 17.02
N GLY A 184 -11.10 -6.68 18.04
CA GLY A 184 -12.06 -7.77 17.87
C GLY A 184 -13.42 -7.27 17.38
N ILE A 185 -13.89 -6.14 17.90
CA ILE A 185 -15.14 -5.51 17.42
C ILE A 185 -14.96 -4.97 16.01
N PHE A 186 -13.81 -4.38 15.71
CA PHE A 186 -13.52 -3.88 14.37
C PHE A 186 -13.46 -5.04 13.36
N ARG A 187 -12.80 -6.15 13.72
CA ARG A 187 -12.78 -7.38 12.91
C ARG A 187 -14.20 -7.86 12.62
N LYS A 188 -15.04 -7.96 13.63
CA LYS A 188 -16.43 -8.34 13.47
C LYS A 188 -17.19 -7.39 12.56
N LEU A 189 -16.99 -6.08 12.72
CA LEU A 189 -17.57 -5.06 11.85
C LEU A 189 -17.19 -5.25 10.37
N ARG A 190 -15.93 -5.64 10.12
CA ARG A 190 -15.39 -5.82 8.76
C ARG A 190 -15.79 -7.16 8.12
N CYS A 191 -16.02 -8.19 8.91
CA CYS A 191 -16.32 -9.55 8.43
C CYS A 191 -17.82 -9.83 8.41
N ASP A 192 -18.58 -9.40 9.42
CA ASP A 192 -20.02 -9.63 9.49
C ASP A 192 -20.77 -8.90 8.38
N GLY A 193 -21.48 -9.64 7.54
CA GLY A 193 -22.25 -9.09 6.42
C GLY A 193 -21.45 -8.70 5.18
N TYR A 194 -20.12 -8.85 5.18
CA TYR A 194 -19.25 -8.53 4.04
C TYR A 194 -18.70 -9.75 3.30
N SER A 195 -19.26 -10.94 3.51
CA SER A 195 -18.80 -12.19 2.87
C SER A 195 -18.70 -12.09 1.35
N ARG A 196 -19.63 -11.41 0.67
CA ARG A 196 -19.57 -11.19 -0.78
C ARG A 196 -18.38 -10.33 -1.18
N ALA A 197 -18.11 -9.24 -0.46
CA ALA A 197 -16.98 -8.35 -0.75
C ALA A 197 -15.65 -9.03 -0.48
N MET A 198 -15.52 -9.77 0.62
CA MET A 198 -14.33 -10.56 0.94
C MET A 198 -14.10 -11.68 -0.10
N ASN A 199 -15.14 -12.35 -0.56
CA ASN A 199 -15.04 -13.34 -1.64
C ASN A 199 -14.67 -12.70 -2.99
N SER A 200 -15.13 -11.46 -3.25
CA SER A 200 -14.66 -10.71 -4.42
C SER A 200 -13.19 -10.35 -4.30
N PHE A 201 -12.75 -9.88 -3.13
CA PHE A 201 -11.35 -9.60 -2.84
C PHE A 201 -10.45 -10.83 -3.06
N ARG A 202 -10.86 -12.02 -2.56
CA ARG A 202 -10.16 -13.29 -2.82
C ARG A 202 -10.02 -13.57 -4.32
N ARG A 203 -11.14 -13.59 -5.06
CA ARG A 203 -11.13 -13.86 -6.52
C ARG A 203 -10.30 -12.83 -7.28
N ASP A 204 -10.38 -11.58 -6.91
CA ASP A 204 -9.63 -10.48 -7.53
C ASP A 204 -8.12 -10.69 -7.34
N ILE A 205 -7.67 -11.05 -6.12
CA ILE A 205 -6.26 -11.36 -5.86
C ILE A 205 -5.81 -12.55 -6.72
N GLN A 206 -6.57 -13.65 -6.71
CA GLN A 206 -6.22 -14.86 -7.47
C GLN A 206 -6.12 -14.57 -8.98
N SER A 207 -7.11 -13.86 -9.52
CA SER A 207 -7.11 -13.47 -10.93
C SER A 207 -5.90 -12.60 -11.29
N ARG A 208 -5.60 -11.60 -10.47
CA ARG A 208 -4.48 -10.68 -10.70
C ARG A 208 -3.14 -11.38 -10.61
N VAL A 209 -2.92 -12.14 -9.56
CA VAL A 209 -1.68 -12.90 -9.35
C VAL A 209 -1.43 -13.89 -10.48
N ASN A 210 -2.47 -14.62 -10.90
CA ASN A 210 -2.36 -15.56 -12.02
C ASN A 210 -2.01 -14.88 -13.35
N ALA A 211 -2.37 -13.62 -13.51
CA ALA A 211 -1.99 -12.81 -14.66
C ALA A 211 -0.61 -12.11 -14.51
N GLY A 212 0.13 -12.36 -13.43
CA GLY A 212 1.41 -11.70 -13.15
C GLY A 212 1.28 -10.22 -12.78
N LEU A 213 0.11 -9.79 -12.30
CA LEU A 213 -0.18 -8.38 -12.01
C LEU A 213 -0.34 -8.16 -10.50
N PRO A 214 0.60 -7.51 -9.83
CA PRO A 214 0.50 -7.24 -8.40
C PRO A 214 -0.67 -6.29 -8.09
N VAL A 215 -1.19 -6.39 -6.86
CA VAL A 215 -2.28 -5.52 -6.39
C VAL A 215 -1.71 -4.48 -5.44
N GLY A 216 -1.87 -3.20 -5.77
CA GLY A 216 -1.60 -2.10 -4.84
C GLY A 216 -2.57 -2.19 -3.66
N TRP A 217 -2.03 -2.21 -2.44
CA TRP A 217 -2.78 -2.53 -1.26
C TRP A 217 -2.55 -1.50 -0.15
N CYS A 218 -3.52 -0.60 0.01
CA CYS A 218 -3.54 0.36 1.11
C CYS A 218 -4.16 -0.28 2.33
N VAL A 219 -3.46 -0.22 3.45
CA VAL A 219 -3.81 -0.89 4.71
C VAL A 219 -3.81 0.07 5.89
N LEU A 220 -4.55 -0.29 6.92
CA LEU A 220 -4.41 0.29 8.24
C LEU A 220 -3.61 -0.67 9.12
N LEU A 221 -2.39 -0.26 9.51
CA LEU A 221 -1.51 -1.02 10.38
C LEU A 221 -2.05 -1.10 11.81
N GLY A 222 -1.67 -2.15 12.53
CA GLY A 222 -2.05 -2.35 13.93
C GLY A 222 -3.38 -3.11 14.13
N LEU A 223 -4.07 -3.50 13.06
CA LEU A 223 -5.33 -4.27 13.13
C LEU A 223 -5.14 -5.79 13.08
N ALA A 224 -4.00 -6.24 12.55
CA ALA A 224 -3.64 -7.65 12.51
C ALA A 224 -2.35 -7.89 13.31
N ASN A 225 -2.20 -9.09 13.85
CA ASN A 225 -0.99 -9.47 14.57
C ASN A 225 0.06 -9.93 13.56
N GLU A 226 0.93 -9.02 13.15
CA GLU A 226 2.03 -9.31 12.23
C GLU A 226 3.34 -9.52 13.00
N LYS A 227 4.15 -10.48 12.57
CA LYS A 227 5.55 -10.58 13.01
C LYS A 227 6.31 -9.38 12.44
N GLN A 228 6.60 -8.41 13.27
CA GLN A 228 7.26 -7.17 12.87
C GLN A 228 8.77 -7.31 13.03
N LYS A 229 9.52 -6.98 11.98
CA LYS A 229 10.98 -6.83 12.06
C LYS A 229 11.39 -5.42 12.51
N THR A 230 10.55 -4.42 12.24
CA THR A 230 10.74 -3.02 12.61
C THR A 230 9.54 -2.50 13.40
N LEU A 231 9.77 -1.50 14.25
CA LEU A 231 8.69 -0.88 15.01
C LEU A 231 7.74 -0.17 14.04
N GLN A 232 6.52 -0.70 13.94
CA GLN A 232 5.46 -0.09 13.11
C GLN A 232 4.58 0.79 13.97
N VAL A 233 4.39 2.02 13.53
CA VAL A 233 3.38 2.90 14.12
C VAL A 233 2.03 2.59 13.47
N ALA A 234 0.98 2.49 14.27
CA ALA A 234 -0.39 2.35 13.75
C ALA A 234 -0.70 3.51 12.79
N GLY A 235 -1.16 3.19 11.58
CA GLY A 235 -1.44 4.20 10.56
C GLY A 235 -1.66 3.61 9.18
N ALA A 236 -1.96 4.50 8.23
CA ALA A 236 -2.12 4.11 6.84
C ALA A 236 -0.76 3.77 6.20
N HIS A 237 -0.74 2.70 5.42
CA HIS A 237 0.46 2.24 4.74
C HIS A 237 0.11 1.61 3.39
N MET A 238 1.05 1.62 2.45
CA MET A 238 0.86 0.98 1.15
C MET A 238 1.84 -0.17 0.95
N ARG A 239 1.30 -1.30 0.49
CA ARG A 239 1.97 -2.57 0.21
C ARG A 239 1.59 -3.10 -1.16
N LEU A 240 2.16 -4.25 -1.53
CA LEU A 240 1.74 -5.03 -2.69
C LEU A 240 1.29 -6.42 -2.24
N ILE A 241 0.11 -6.84 -2.69
CA ILE A 241 -0.24 -8.26 -2.69
C ILE A 241 0.36 -8.85 -3.96
N ILE A 242 1.16 -9.90 -3.77
CA ILE A 242 1.92 -10.56 -4.83
C ILE A 242 1.56 -12.04 -4.97
N GLY A 243 0.75 -12.60 -4.07
CA GLY A 243 0.43 -14.01 -4.13
C GLY A 243 -0.70 -14.41 -3.20
N TYR A 244 -1.01 -15.70 -3.24
CA TYR A 244 -2.01 -16.34 -2.41
C TYR A 244 -1.71 -17.84 -2.21
N ASN A 245 -2.30 -18.43 -1.18
CA ASN A 245 -2.45 -19.87 -1.06
C ASN A 245 -3.95 -20.15 -0.83
N ALA A 246 -4.57 -20.87 -1.77
CA ALA A 246 -6.00 -21.15 -1.71
C ALA A 246 -6.33 -22.28 -0.71
N ALA A 247 -5.37 -23.17 -0.40
CA ALA A 247 -5.57 -24.26 0.54
C ALA A 247 -5.59 -23.74 2.00
N ASP A 248 -4.71 -22.77 2.30
CA ASP A 248 -4.55 -22.21 3.65
C ASP A 248 -5.37 -20.93 3.84
N ASP A 249 -6.08 -20.47 2.81
CA ASP A 249 -6.79 -19.17 2.76
C ASP A 249 -5.90 -17.99 3.21
N THR A 250 -4.69 -17.93 2.64
CA THR A 250 -3.69 -16.89 2.93
C THR A 250 -3.36 -16.06 1.69
N ILE A 251 -2.89 -14.84 1.92
CA ILE A 251 -2.25 -14.01 0.90
C ILE A 251 -0.74 -13.96 1.11
N VAL A 252 -0.03 -13.72 0.00
CA VAL A 252 1.39 -13.34 0.02
C VAL A 252 1.49 -11.87 -0.31
N TYR A 253 2.25 -11.13 0.47
CA TYR A 253 2.46 -9.70 0.28
C TYR A 253 3.92 -9.31 0.49
N THR A 254 4.27 -8.15 -0.03
CA THR A 254 5.60 -7.56 0.12
C THR A 254 5.47 -6.12 0.58
N ASP A 255 6.44 -5.70 1.39
CA ASP A 255 6.49 -4.37 1.97
C ASP A 255 7.61 -3.52 1.38
N THR A 256 7.68 -2.25 1.72
CA THR A 256 8.69 -1.28 1.25
C THR A 256 9.71 -0.91 2.34
N TRP A 257 9.94 -1.82 3.28
CA TRP A 257 10.88 -1.62 4.41
C TRP A 257 12.22 -2.32 4.21
N GLY A 258 12.63 -2.52 2.97
CA GLY A 258 13.93 -3.08 2.61
C GLY A 258 14.04 -4.59 2.81
N SER A 259 15.27 -5.05 2.97
CA SER A 259 15.62 -6.47 3.05
C SER A 259 14.85 -7.23 4.15
N GLY A 260 14.36 -8.40 3.77
CA GLY A 260 13.56 -9.29 4.62
C GLY A 260 12.07 -8.94 4.66
N HIS A 261 11.63 -8.01 3.83
CA HIS A 261 10.22 -7.65 3.66
C HIS A 261 9.68 -8.02 2.27
N GLU A 262 10.42 -8.83 1.53
CA GLU A 262 10.11 -9.22 0.15
C GLU A 262 8.94 -10.19 0.07
N PHE A 263 8.84 -11.09 1.06
CA PHE A 263 7.85 -12.18 1.05
C PHE A 263 7.29 -12.40 2.46
N LYS A 264 6.05 -12.02 2.64
CA LYS A 264 5.30 -12.19 3.89
C LYS A 264 3.94 -12.82 3.61
N THR A 265 3.40 -13.51 4.59
CA THR A 265 2.08 -14.13 4.50
C THR A 265 1.18 -13.70 5.64
N MET A 266 -0.11 -13.67 5.40
CA MET A 266 -1.14 -13.53 6.44
C MET A 266 -2.43 -14.18 5.98
N SER A 267 -3.36 -14.42 6.92
CA SER A 267 -4.70 -14.92 6.57
C SER A 267 -5.42 -13.92 5.67
N LEU A 268 -6.26 -14.44 4.77
CA LEU A 268 -7.11 -13.60 3.92
C LEU A 268 -8.03 -12.71 4.76
N GLU A 269 -8.50 -13.22 5.90
CA GLU A 269 -9.36 -12.48 6.82
C GLU A 269 -8.61 -11.28 7.44
N ASP A 270 -7.37 -11.48 7.93
CA ASP A 270 -6.54 -10.38 8.43
C ASP A 270 -6.29 -9.32 7.36
N ALA A 271 -5.94 -9.79 6.16
CA ALA A 271 -5.73 -8.92 5.01
C ALA A 271 -7.01 -8.11 4.69
N TRP A 272 -8.18 -8.75 4.70
CA TRP A 272 -9.45 -8.08 4.48
C TRP A 272 -9.75 -7.04 5.55
N VAL A 273 -9.55 -7.38 6.83
CA VAL A 273 -9.81 -6.49 7.97
C VAL A 273 -8.98 -5.21 7.88
N MET A 274 -7.71 -5.32 7.53
CA MET A 274 -6.83 -4.16 7.44
C MET A 274 -6.89 -3.43 6.09
N THR A 275 -7.59 -3.97 5.07
CA THR A 275 -7.68 -3.34 3.76
C THR A 275 -8.48 -2.04 3.81
N MET A 276 -7.84 -0.94 3.42
CA MET A 276 -8.48 0.36 3.21
C MET A 276 -8.82 0.56 1.74
N ARG A 277 -7.90 0.23 0.83
CA ARG A 277 -8.11 0.35 -0.62
C ARG A 277 -7.30 -0.69 -1.37
N THR A 278 -7.84 -1.20 -2.48
CA THR A 278 -7.07 -1.95 -3.47
C THR A 278 -7.06 -1.21 -4.80
N ILE A 279 -5.89 -1.20 -5.43
CA ILE A 279 -5.65 -0.46 -6.67
C ILE A 279 -5.01 -1.39 -7.68
N TYR A 280 -5.62 -1.46 -8.85
CA TYR A 280 -5.06 -2.13 -10.01
C TYR A 280 -4.25 -1.13 -10.81
N ILE A 281 -2.99 -1.44 -10.99
CA ILE A 281 -2.08 -0.68 -11.84
C ILE A 281 -1.70 -1.62 -12.99
N ASN A 282 -2.08 -1.25 -14.20
CA ASN A 282 -1.86 -2.08 -15.38
C ASN A 282 -0.91 -1.37 -16.33
N PRO A 283 0.03 -2.08 -16.96
CA PRO A 283 0.77 -1.52 -18.08
C PRO A 283 -0.19 -1.26 -19.24
N ARG A 284 0.03 -0.17 -19.95
CA ARG A 284 -0.63 0.08 -21.24
C ARG A 284 0.22 -0.59 -22.31
N THR A 285 -0.09 -1.82 -22.62
CA THR A 285 0.51 -2.49 -23.77
C THR A 285 0.12 -1.75 -25.04
N THR A 286 1.09 -1.30 -25.82
CA THR A 286 0.84 -0.94 -27.21
C THR A 286 0.37 -2.20 -27.92
N ARG A 287 -0.82 -2.13 -28.52
CA ARG A 287 -1.29 -3.17 -29.43
C ARG A 287 -0.40 -3.21 -30.65
#